data_34d9d27ca99c8274af1b4f46e4eb20c4
#
_entry.id   34d9d27ca99c8274af1b4f46e4eb20c4
#
_cell.length_a   1.000
_cell.length_b   1.000
_cell.length_c   1.000
_cell.angle_alpha   90.00
_cell.angle_beta   90.00
_cell.angle_gamma   90.00
#
_symmetry.space_group_name_H-M   'P 1'
#
loop_
_entity.id
_entity.type
_entity.pdbx_description
1 polymer ?
#
loop_
_entity_poly.entity_id
_entity_poly.type
_entity_poly.pdbx_seq_one_letter_code
_entity_poly.pdbx_strand_id
1 'polypeptide(L)'
;MTERILVVDDEPNMLRLLKTILTDRTGYEVDTTNNPLEVSRMLQEKAYDLVISDLKMPLVDGIELIDIIRKLDAQLPIVIITAYGTLETAEEAVQKGAYDFITKPFRKEAILITVKRALEWRRMQQELAALKAPA
;
A
#
# COMPACT_ATOMS: atom_id res chain seq x y z
N MET A 1 -3.79 -18.86 -1.82
CA MET A 1 -4.49 -17.94 -0.89
C MET A 1 -4.66 -16.58 -1.54
N THR A 2 -5.77 -15.94 -1.25
CA THR A 2 -6.08 -14.65 -1.85
C THR A 2 -5.35 -13.53 -1.12
N GLU A 3 -4.63 -12.70 -1.85
CA GLU A 3 -3.97 -11.54 -1.28
C GLU A 3 -4.99 -10.42 -1.06
N ARG A 4 -4.82 -9.68 0.03
CA ARG A 4 -5.73 -8.59 0.41
C ARG A 4 -4.98 -7.26 0.39
N ILE A 5 -5.54 -6.29 -0.31
CA ILE A 5 -4.96 -4.97 -0.52
C ILE A 5 -5.86 -3.91 0.10
N LEU A 6 -5.26 -2.97 0.84
CA LEU A 6 -5.96 -1.81 1.36
C LEU A 6 -5.57 -0.59 0.55
N VAL A 7 -6.56 0.14 0.02
CA VAL A 7 -6.34 1.38 -0.73
C VAL A 7 -6.86 2.57 0.08
N VAL A 8 -6.02 3.56 0.29
CA VAL A 8 -6.33 4.75 1.10
C VAL A 8 -6.19 5.99 0.22
N ASP A 9 -7.27 6.73 0.03
CA ASP A 9 -7.28 7.97 -0.76
C ASP A 9 -8.51 8.77 -0.37
N ASP A 10 -8.37 10.08 -0.22
CA ASP A 10 -9.49 10.94 0.13
C ASP A 10 -10.45 11.20 -1.03
N GLU A 11 -10.07 10.83 -2.26
CA GLU A 11 -10.93 10.97 -3.44
C GLU A 11 -11.69 9.67 -3.75
N PRO A 12 -13.03 9.66 -3.63
CA PRO A 12 -13.81 8.44 -3.91
C PRO A 12 -13.63 7.91 -5.33
N ASN A 13 -13.43 8.79 -6.32
CA ASN A 13 -13.22 8.36 -7.70
C ASN A 13 -11.92 7.58 -7.86
N MET A 14 -10.86 7.99 -7.17
CA MET A 14 -9.58 7.29 -7.20
C MET A 14 -9.70 5.92 -6.52
N LEU A 15 -10.44 5.83 -5.42
CA LEU A 15 -10.68 4.55 -4.75
C LEU A 15 -11.39 3.57 -5.68
N ARG A 16 -12.42 4.04 -6.40
CA ARG A 16 -13.15 3.20 -7.36
C ARG A 16 -12.27 2.76 -8.52
N LEU A 17 -11.46 3.67 -9.04
CA LEU A 17 -10.56 3.36 -10.15
C LEU A 17 -9.55 2.30 -9.75
N LEU A 18 -8.87 2.48 -8.62
CA LEU A 18 -7.87 1.54 -8.15
C LEU A 18 -8.49 0.19 -7.82
N LYS A 19 -9.67 0.18 -7.19
CA LYS A 19 -10.36 -1.07 -6.90
C LYS A 19 -10.71 -1.81 -8.19
N THR A 20 -11.19 -1.10 -9.21
CA THR A 20 -11.50 -1.71 -10.51
C THR A 20 -10.26 -2.30 -11.16
N ILE A 21 -9.15 -1.54 -11.19
CA ILE A 21 -7.89 -2.03 -11.76
C ILE A 21 -7.42 -3.28 -11.03
N LEU A 22 -7.45 -3.24 -9.70
CA LEU A 22 -6.85 -4.28 -8.87
C LEU A 22 -7.69 -5.55 -8.77
N THR A 23 -8.99 -5.47 -9.03
CA THR A 23 -9.86 -6.66 -8.95
C THR A 23 -10.12 -7.30 -10.31
N ASP A 24 -9.77 -6.61 -11.42
CA ASP A 24 -10.04 -7.13 -12.76
C ASP A 24 -9.10 -8.30 -13.09
N ARG A 25 -9.65 -9.51 -13.10
CA ARG A 25 -8.96 -10.76 -13.48
C ARG A 25 -7.74 -11.11 -12.61
N THR A 26 -7.65 -10.56 -11.40
CA THR A 26 -6.48 -10.78 -10.54
C THR A 26 -6.72 -11.76 -9.40
N GLY A 27 -7.96 -11.85 -8.93
CA GLY A 27 -8.27 -12.58 -7.72
C GLY A 27 -7.94 -11.84 -6.43
N TYR A 28 -7.39 -10.63 -6.49
CA TYR A 28 -7.11 -9.85 -5.29
C TYR A 28 -8.39 -9.40 -4.61
N GLU A 29 -8.39 -9.39 -3.28
CA GLU A 29 -9.43 -8.75 -2.49
C GLU A 29 -8.97 -7.34 -2.15
N VAL A 30 -9.83 -6.35 -2.38
CA VAL A 30 -9.47 -4.94 -2.20
C VAL A 30 -10.48 -4.27 -1.30
N ASP A 31 -9.98 -3.75 -0.17
CA ASP A 31 -10.75 -2.88 0.70
C ASP A 31 -10.29 -1.45 0.48
N THR A 32 -11.19 -0.49 0.62
CA THR A 32 -10.88 0.92 0.44
C THR A 32 -11.32 1.73 1.64
N THR A 33 -10.60 2.83 1.90
CA THR A 33 -11.05 3.82 2.88
C THR A 33 -10.66 5.22 2.41
N ASN A 34 -11.53 6.19 2.64
CA ASN A 34 -11.25 7.60 2.39
C ASN A 34 -10.79 8.33 3.65
N ASN A 35 -10.61 7.60 4.75
CA ASN A 35 -10.22 8.18 6.03
C ASN A 35 -8.93 7.52 6.54
N PRO A 36 -7.78 8.22 6.44
CA PRO A 36 -6.51 7.63 6.89
C PRO A 36 -6.48 7.30 8.38
N LEU A 37 -7.35 7.93 9.18
CA LEU A 37 -7.44 7.62 10.61
C LEU A 37 -7.99 6.24 10.91
N GLU A 38 -8.67 5.61 9.94
CA GLU A 38 -9.21 4.25 10.09
C GLU A 38 -8.19 3.16 9.80
N VAL A 39 -7.07 3.50 9.18
CA VAL A 39 -6.11 2.49 8.69
C VAL A 39 -5.58 1.62 9.83
N SER A 40 -5.21 2.23 10.94
CA SER A 40 -4.69 1.51 12.10
C SER A 40 -5.67 0.43 12.59
N ARG A 41 -6.95 0.80 12.72
CA ARG A 41 -8.00 -0.13 13.13
C ARG A 41 -8.18 -1.24 12.10
N MET A 42 -8.24 -0.90 10.83
CA MET A 42 -8.43 -1.88 9.76
C MET A 42 -7.29 -2.91 9.72
N LEU A 43 -6.05 -2.46 9.90
CA LEU A 43 -4.89 -3.35 9.91
C LEU A 43 -4.89 -4.28 11.13
N GLN A 44 -5.51 -3.88 12.22
CA GLN A 44 -5.65 -4.72 13.41
C GLN A 44 -6.80 -5.73 13.27
N GLU A 45 -7.83 -5.39 12.50
CA GLU A 45 -9.00 -6.25 12.32
C GLU A 45 -8.81 -7.32 11.25
N LYS A 46 -8.03 -7.03 10.21
CA LYS A 46 -7.79 -7.94 9.08
C LYS A 46 -6.33 -7.98 8.72
N ALA A 47 -5.89 -9.11 8.18
CA ALA A 47 -4.55 -9.25 7.63
C ALA A 47 -4.52 -8.69 6.20
N TYR A 48 -3.64 -7.72 5.96
CA TYR A 48 -3.43 -7.16 4.63
C TYR A 48 -2.02 -7.50 4.14
N ASP A 49 -1.88 -7.61 2.83
CA ASP A 49 -0.61 -7.96 2.19
C ASP A 49 0.05 -6.75 1.54
N LEU A 50 -0.69 -5.67 1.36
CA LEU A 50 -0.22 -4.45 0.71
C LEU A 50 -1.13 -3.29 1.09
N VAL A 51 -0.53 -2.10 1.28
CA VAL A 51 -1.27 -0.84 1.41
C VAL A 51 -0.87 0.07 0.26
N ILE A 52 -1.85 0.66 -0.41
CA ILE A 52 -1.64 1.70 -1.41
C ILE A 52 -2.25 2.98 -0.85
N SER A 53 -1.49 4.07 -0.82
CA SER A 53 -1.94 5.33 -0.23
C SER A 53 -1.55 6.51 -1.09
N ASP A 54 -2.44 7.51 -1.14
CA ASP A 54 -2.06 8.82 -1.66
C ASP A 54 -1.12 9.51 -0.66
N LEU A 55 -0.29 10.42 -1.16
CA LEU A 55 0.63 11.20 -0.33
C LEU A 55 -0.09 12.36 0.36
N LYS A 56 -0.93 13.09 -0.37
CA LYS A 56 -1.62 14.27 0.14
C LYS A 56 -3.05 13.94 0.54
N MET A 57 -3.28 13.88 1.84
CA MET A 57 -4.60 13.61 2.41
C MET A 57 -4.83 14.54 3.61
N PRO A 58 -6.09 14.93 3.88
CA PRO A 58 -6.41 15.66 5.11
C PRO A 58 -6.10 14.81 6.33
N LEU A 59 -5.79 15.46 7.45
CA LEU A 59 -5.58 14.87 8.77
C LEU A 59 -4.27 14.11 8.91
N VAL A 60 -4.00 13.14 8.04
CA VAL A 60 -2.77 12.35 8.06
C VAL A 60 -2.29 12.20 6.62
N ASP A 61 -1.10 12.68 6.31
CA ASP A 61 -0.55 12.52 4.97
C ASP A 61 0.08 11.12 4.80
N GLY A 62 0.46 10.80 3.56
CA GLY A 62 1.00 9.48 3.25
C GLY A 62 2.31 9.16 3.96
N ILE A 63 3.15 10.16 4.23
CA ILE A 63 4.42 9.96 4.95
C ILE A 63 4.13 9.60 6.42
N GLU A 64 3.22 10.34 7.05
CA GLU A 64 2.81 10.05 8.42
C GLU A 64 2.17 8.66 8.52
N LEU A 65 1.39 8.29 7.51
CA LEU A 65 0.74 6.99 7.46
C LEU A 65 1.77 5.85 7.37
N ILE A 66 2.86 6.05 6.65
CA ILE A 66 3.95 5.06 6.61
C ILE A 66 4.47 4.80 8.02
N ASP A 67 4.73 5.85 8.80
CA ASP A 67 5.19 5.70 10.18
C ASP A 67 4.21 4.90 11.03
N ILE A 68 2.91 5.21 10.91
CA ILE A 68 1.85 4.51 11.64
C ILE A 68 1.85 3.03 11.28
N ILE A 69 1.88 2.71 10.00
CA ILE A 69 1.85 1.33 9.52
C ILE A 69 3.09 0.56 9.96
N ARG A 70 4.27 1.19 9.89
CA ARG A 70 5.53 0.53 10.27
C ARG A 70 5.56 0.12 11.74
N LYS A 71 4.86 0.84 12.61
CA LYS A 71 4.74 0.46 14.02
C LYS A 71 3.84 -0.76 14.22
N LEU A 72 2.90 -0.98 13.30
CA LEU A 72 1.97 -2.11 13.38
C LEU A 72 2.52 -3.35 12.67
N ASP A 73 3.18 -3.16 11.54
CA ASP A 73 3.76 -4.23 10.74
C ASP A 73 4.99 -3.69 10.00
N ALA A 74 6.16 -4.09 10.44
CA ALA A 74 7.43 -3.59 9.90
C ALA A 74 7.68 -4.06 8.47
N GLN A 75 6.96 -5.07 7.98
CA GLN A 75 7.21 -5.67 6.67
C GLN A 75 6.02 -5.61 5.71
N LEU A 76 4.98 -4.87 6.06
CA LEU A 76 3.85 -4.66 5.16
C LEU A 76 4.27 -3.68 4.05
N PRO A 77 4.29 -4.09 2.77
CA PRO A 77 4.69 -3.16 1.72
C PRO A 77 3.67 -2.03 1.57
N ILE A 78 4.18 -0.83 1.33
CA ILE A 78 3.37 0.37 1.15
C ILE A 78 3.77 1.00 -0.17
N VAL A 79 2.81 1.22 -1.06
CA VAL A 79 3.03 1.91 -2.34
C VAL A 79 2.34 3.27 -2.25
N ILE A 80 3.08 4.34 -2.48
CA ILE A 80 2.55 5.71 -2.50
C ILE A 80 2.21 6.08 -3.93
N ILE A 81 0.99 6.58 -4.17
CA ILE A 81 0.54 7.05 -5.47
C ILE A 81 0.09 8.50 -5.33
N THR A 82 0.71 9.42 -6.07
CA THR A 82 0.39 10.83 -5.92
C THR A 82 0.68 11.65 -7.18
N ALA A 83 -0.04 12.77 -7.33
CA ALA A 83 0.25 13.78 -8.34
C ALA A 83 1.41 14.68 -7.93
N TYR A 84 1.84 14.62 -6.67
CA TYR A 84 2.86 15.51 -6.11
C TYR A 84 4.22 14.81 -6.03
N GLY A 85 4.55 14.04 -7.07
CA GLY A 85 5.77 13.26 -7.11
C GLY A 85 6.99 14.08 -7.51
N THR A 86 7.79 14.53 -6.55
CA THR A 86 9.13 15.05 -6.79
C THR A 86 10.13 13.98 -6.37
N LEU A 87 11.38 14.11 -6.84
CA LEU A 87 12.45 13.21 -6.40
C LEU A 87 12.60 13.25 -4.88
N GLU A 88 12.49 14.43 -4.29
CA GLU A 88 12.62 14.59 -2.84
C GLU A 88 11.54 13.87 -2.07
N THR A 89 10.27 13.97 -2.51
CA THR A 89 9.17 13.27 -1.84
C THR A 89 9.25 11.76 -2.02
N ALA A 90 9.71 11.31 -3.18
CA ALA A 90 9.92 9.89 -3.43
C ALA A 90 11.01 9.32 -2.51
N GLU A 91 12.14 10.04 -2.39
CA GLU A 91 13.23 9.64 -1.50
C GLU A 91 12.78 9.60 -0.05
N GLU A 92 12.03 10.62 0.40
CA GLU A 92 11.51 10.65 1.77
C GLU A 92 10.59 9.46 2.04
N ALA A 93 9.68 9.16 1.12
CA ALA A 93 8.77 8.04 1.27
C ALA A 93 9.52 6.72 1.40
N VAL A 94 10.52 6.49 0.55
CA VAL A 94 11.33 5.27 0.59
C VAL A 94 12.14 5.19 1.87
N GLN A 95 12.75 6.30 2.31
CA GLN A 95 13.50 6.34 3.56
C GLN A 95 12.64 6.05 4.78
N LYS A 96 11.38 6.46 4.73
CA LYS A 96 10.41 6.17 5.80
C LYS A 96 9.86 4.75 5.75
N GLY A 97 10.12 4.02 4.68
CA GLY A 97 9.78 2.62 4.60
C GLY A 97 8.77 2.24 3.52
N ALA A 98 8.45 3.14 2.58
CA ALA A 98 7.62 2.77 1.43
C ALA A 98 8.36 1.79 0.54
N TYR A 99 7.62 0.84 -0.02
CA TYR A 99 8.18 -0.11 -0.97
C TYR A 99 8.45 0.55 -2.32
N ASP A 100 7.52 1.40 -2.79
CA ASP A 100 7.64 2.05 -4.09
C ASP A 100 6.77 3.31 -4.11
N PHE A 101 6.93 4.09 -5.17
CA PHE A 101 6.30 5.39 -5.35
C PHE A 101 5.87 5.52 -6.81
N ILE A 102 4.59 5.83 -7.05
CA ILE A 102 4.04 5.99 -8.40
C ILE A 102 3.43 7.39 -8.52
N THR A 103 3.75 8.10 -9.61
CA THR A 103 3.18 9.42 -9.86
C THR A 103 1.97 9.33 -10.78
N LYS A 104 0.99 10.20 -10.54
CA LYS A 104 -0.16 10.39 -11.43
C LYS A 104 0.22 11.36 -12.53
N PRO A 105 -0.25 11.18 -13.77
CA PRO A 105 -1.10 10.09 -14.24
C PRO A 105 -0.30 8.80 -14.41
N PHE A 106 -0.95 7.67 -14.19
CA PHE A 106 -0.32 6.36 -14.30
C PHE A 106 -1.10 5.48 -15.29
N ARG A 107 -0.43 4.45 -15.80
CA ARG A 107 -1.08 3.40 -16.58
C ARG A 107 -1.49 2.28 -15.62
N LYS A 108 -2.60 1.61 -15.93
CA LYS A 108 -3.03 0.48 -15.11
C LYS A 108 -1.96 -0.62 -15.06
N GLU A 109 -1.20 -0.81 -16.15
CA GLU A 109 -0.11 -1.80 -16.20
C GLU A 109 0.97 -1.48 -15.17
N ALA A 110 1.29 -0.19 -14.98
CA ALA A 110 2.26 0.22 -13.96
C ALA A 110 1.78 -0.12 -12.56
N ILE A 111 0.50 0.10 -12.28
CA ILE A 111 -0.10 -0.28 -11.00
C ILE A 111 -0.01 -1.79 -10.79
N LEU A 112 -0.43 -2.57 -11.79
CA LEU A 112 -0.48 -4.03 -11.67
C LEU A 112 0.90 -4.64 -11.50
N ILE A 113 1.90 -4.14 -12.23
CA ILE A 113 3.28 -4.63 -12.11
C ILE A 113 3.85 -4.31 -10.72
N THR A 114 3.67 -3.07 -10.25
CA THR A 114 4.18 -2.66 -8.94
C THR A 114 3.52 -3.47 -7.81
N VAL A 115 2.21 -3.65 -7.90
CA VAL A 115 1.45 -4.45 -6.92
C VAL A 115 1.94 -5.89 -6.91
N LYS A 116 2.12 -6.49 -8.08
CA LYS A 116 2.60 -7.86 -8.18
C LYS A 116 3.97 -8.03 -7.52
N ARG A 117 4.89 -7.09 -7.79
CA ARG A 117 6.23 -7.11 -7.18
C ARG A 117 6.16 -6.95 -5.66
N ALA A 118 5.33 -6.03 -5.18
CA ALA A 118 5.18 -5.80 -3.75
C ALA A 118 4.63 -7.03 -3.04
N LEU A 119 3.63 -7.69 -3.63
CA LEU A 119 3.04 -8.90 -3.07
C LEU A 119 4.01 -10.08 -3.09
N GLU A 120 4.83 -10.22 -4.15
CA GLU A 120 5.88 -11.22 -4.19
C GLU A 120 6.93 -10.97 -3.11
N TRP A 121 7.33 -9.72 -2.94
CA TRP A 121 8.26 -9.34 -1.88
C TRP A 121 7.69 -9.67 -0.50
N ARG A 122 6.42 -9.36 -0.26
CA ARG A 122 5.73 -9.68 1.00
C ARG A 122 5.77 -11.17 1.28
N ARG A 123 5.46 -11.98 0.26
CA ARG A 123 5.49 -13.44 0.38
C ARG A 123 6.89 -13.94 0.73
N MET A 124 7.91 -13.42 0.07
CA MET A 124 9.30 -13.79 0.36
C MET A 124 9.71 -13.43 1.77
N GLN A 125 9.28 -12.27 2.28
CA GLN A 125 9.58 -11.85 3.64
C GLN A 125 8.90 -12.78 4.66
N GLN A 126 7.67 -13.20 4.37
CA GLN A 126 6.94 -14.13 5.25
C GLN A 126 7.60 -15.50 5.26
N GLU A 127 8.03 -16.00 4.10
CA GLU A 127 8.74 -17.27 4.00
C GLU A 127 10.08 -17.21 4.75
N LEU A 128 10.81 -16.13 4.58
CA LEU A 128 12.08 -15.92 5.24
C LEU A 128 11.92 -15.87 6.77
N ALA A 129 10.90 -15.19 7.24
CA ALA A 129 10.60 -15.13 8.67
C ALA A 129 10.26 -16.51 9.23
N ALA A 130 9.51 -17.32 8.47
CA ALA A 130 9.17 -18.68 8.87
C ALA A 130 10.42 -19.57 8.96
N LEU A 131 11.37 -19.40 8.04
CA LEU A 131 12.64 -20.16 8.06
C LEU A 131 13.54 -19.76 9.23
N LYS A 132 13.43 -18.51 9.69
CA LYS A 132 14.22 -18.00 10.81
C LYS A 132 13.56 -18.23 12.17
N ALA A 133 12.30 -18.63 12.18
CA ALA A 133 11.58 -18.86 13.43
C ALA A 133 12.22 -20.01 14.20
N PRO A 134 12.37 -19.86 15.51
CA PRO A 134 12.87 -20.98 16.31
C PRO A 134 11.91 -22.16 16.28
N ALA A 135 12.46 -23.32 16.27
CA ALA A 135 11.68 -24.55 16.24
C ALA A 135 10.87 -24.74 17.53
#